data_4ca5176542e338438c9fa01618711d70
#
_entry.id   4ca5176542e338438c9fa01618711d70
#
_cell.length_a   1.000
_cell.length_b   1.000
_cell.length_c   1.000
_cell.angle_alpha   90.00
_cell.angle_beta   90.00
_cell.angle_gamma   90.00
#
_symmetry.space_group_name_H-M   'P 1'
#
loop_
_entity.id
_entity.type
_entity.pdbx_description
1 polymer ?
#
loop_
_entity_poly.entity_id
_entity_poly.type
_entity_poly.pdbx_seq_one_letter_code
_entity_poly.pdbx_strand_id
1 'polypeptide(L)'
;MRRFHILLLLGCSAAIFAAEVPGGRPPPGFTPSGKPLAPLVVAADQRALLASSDPKLARNKKLVFDFWRIVYEGGHMERAAEFMTPEYIQHNPNVESGREAFVNTIGKARPPREVAAVSRFPIIDIIAERDIVMVMWARKVRDREHPEQIYEMTWFDVFRLDAKSGKIAEHWDSSERWGSAGRPPGAEFFP
;
A
#
# COMPACT_ATOMS: atom_id res chain seq x y z
N MET A 1 -9.38 45.20 45.87
CA MET A 1 -10.24 44.03 45.66
C MET A 1 -10.31 43.76 44.15
N ARG A 2 -9.52 42.81 43.64
CA ARG A 2 -9.53 42.40 42.22
C ARG A 2 -10.26 41.08 42.11
N ARG A 3 -11.38 41.09 41.39
CA ARG A 3 -12.19 39.91 41.09
C ARG A 3 -11.57 39.16 39.91
N PHE A 4 -11.08 37.96 40.14
CA PHE A 4 -10.69 37.02 39.10
C PHE A 4 -11.95 36.35 38.52
N HIS A 5 -12.19 36.54 37.23
CA HIS A 5 -13.19 35.76 36.49
C HIS A 5 -12.52 34.52 35.94
N ILE A 6 -12.89 33.35 36.45
CA ILE A 6 -12.52 32.05 35.90
C ILE A 6 -13.46 31.79 34.72
N LEU A 7 -12.89 31.80 33.51
CA LEU A 7 -13.59 31.41 32.30
C LEU A 7 -13.55 29.87 32.21
N LEU A 8 -14.70 29.24 32.48
CA LEU A 8 -14.89 27.80 32.30
C LEU A 8 -15.08 27.53 30.80
N LEU A 9 -14.04 27.00 30.14
CA LEU A 9 -14.13 26.45 28.77
C LEU A 9 -14.86 25.10 28.87
N LEU A 10 -16.14 25.07 28.55
CA LEU A 10 -16.85 23.83 28.29
C LEU A 10 -16.34 23.26 26.94
N GLY A 11 -15.51 22.22 27.05
CA GLY A 11 -15.16 21.40 25.91
C GLY A 11 -16.38 20.61 25.43
N CYS A 12 -16.99 21.03 24.32
CA CYS A 12 -17.98 20.25 23.61
C CYS A 12 -17.24 19.05 22.96
N SER A 13 -17.21 17.91 23.63
CA SER A 13 -16.94 16.63 23.01
C SER A 13 -18.14 16.30 22.12
N ALA A 14 -18.03 16.54 20.82
CA ALA A 14 -19.00 16.05 19.87
C ALA A 14 -18.88 14.51 19.83
N ALA A 15 -19.72 13.83 20.61
CA ALA A 15 -19.96 12.41 20.44
C ALA A 15 -20.67 12.24 19.09
N ILE A 16 -19.92 11.76 18.10
CA ILE A 16 -20.49 11.33 16.82
C ILE A 16 -21.27 10.05 17.14
N PHE A 17 -22.56 10.19 17.37
CA PHE A 17 -23.48 9.05 17.39
C PHE A 17 -23.57 8.52 15.97
N ALA A 18 -22.94 7.37 15.72
CA ALA A 18 -23.24 6.59 14.53
C ALA A 18 -24.73 6.19 14.62
N ALA A 19 -25.57 6.79 13.78
CA ALA A 19 -26.95 6.38 13.66
C ALA A 19 -26.97 4.91 13.24
N GLU A 20 -27.59 4.04 14.05
CA GLU A 20 -27.86 2.66 13.69
C GLU A 20 -28.75 2.64 12.44
N VAL A 21 -28.20 2.29 11.31
CA VAL A 21 -28.96 1.96 10.11
C VAL A 21 -29.44 0.52 10.28
N PRO A 22 -30.75 0.25 10.46
CA PRO A 22 -31.24 -1.11 10.63
C PRO A 22 -30.88 -1.96 9.41
N GLY A 23 -30.00 -2.96 9.58
CA GLY A 23 -29.59 -3.92 8.55
C GLY A 23 -28.49 -3.43 7.60
N GLY A 24 -27.91 -2.24 7.80
CA GLY A 24 -26.81 -1.71 6.98
C GLY A 24 -25.42 -2.16 7.47
N ARG A 25 -24.48 -2.25 6.54
CA ARG A 25 -23.06 -2.43 6.87
C ARG A 25 -22.57 -1.20 7.64
N PRO A 26 -21.80 -1.37 8.75
CA PRO A 26 -21.21 -0.24 9.45
C PRO A 26 -20.36 0.63 8.49
N PRO A 27 -20.24 1.93 8.76
CA PRO A 27 -19.44 2.81 7.91
C PRO A 27 -17.97 2.36 7.89
N PRO A 28 -17.22 2.71 6.83
CA PRO A 28 -15.79 2.43 6.73
C PRO A 28 -15.03 2.93 7.96
N GLY A 29 -14.02 2.17 8.39
CA GLY A 29 -13.26 2.49 9.59
C GLY A 29 -13.88 1.98 10.89
N PHE A 30 -14.98 1.22 10.81
CA PHE A 30 -15.63 0.58 11.96
C PHE A 30 -15.72 -0.94 11.78
N THR A 31 -15.71 -1.66 12.90
CA THR A 31 -15.98 -3.09 12.94
C THR A 31 -17.46 -3.36 12.66
N PRO A 32 -17.84 -4.62 12.33
CA PRO A 32 -19.25 -5.00 12.19
C PRO A 32 -20.13 -4.67 13.41
N SER A 33 -19.52 -4.56 14.60
CA SER A 33 -20.20 -4.17 15.85
C SER A 33 -20.18 -2.65 16.11
N GLY A 34 -19.77 -1.83 15.13
CA GLY A 34 -19.75 -0.37 15.25
C GLY A 34 -18.61 0.21 16.10
N LYS A 35 -17.57 -0.58 16.41
CA LYS A 35 -16.37 -0.07 17.11
C LYS A 35 -15.38 0.48 16.10
N PRO A 36 -14.64 1.57 16.39
CA PRO A 36 -13.54 2.02 15.53
C PRO A 36 -12.54 0.91 15.29
N LEU A 37 -12.03 0.80 14.05
CA LEU A 37 -10.90 -0.07 13.74
C LEU A 37 -9.64 0.44 14.43
N ALA A 38 -8.79 -0.49 14.89
CA ALA A 38 -7.47 -0.13 15.38
C ALA A 38 -6.66 0.51 14.25
N PRO A 39 -5.93 1.61 14.51
CA PRO A 39 -5.07 2.22 13.50
C PRO A 39 -3.95 1.25 13.09
N LEU A 40 -3.56 1.29 11.81
CA LEU A 40 -2.44 0.52 11.31
C LEU A 40 -1.12 1.16 11.80
N VAL A 41 -0.26 0.33 12.38
CA VAL A 41 1.08 0.76 12.81
C VAL A 41 2.06 0.56 11.66
N VAL A 42 2.65 1.64 11.18
CA VAL A 42 3.64 1.61 10.09
C VAL A 42 5.06 1.76 10.65
N ALA A 43 6.04 1.24 9.93
CA ALA A 43 7.44 1.33 10.32
C ALA A 43 7.91 2.79 10.30
N ALA A 44 8.45 3.24 11.43
CA ALA A 44 9.08 4.57 11.54
C ALA A 44 10.37 4.68 10.70
N ASP A 45 11.10 3.57 10.56
CA ASP A 45 12.28 3.43 9.70
C ASP A 45 12.08 2.27 8.72
N GLN A 46 11.69 2.61 7.51
CA GLN A 46 11.51 1.62 6.44
C GLN A 46 12.82 0.90 6.06
N ARG A 47 13.98 1.52 6.25
CA ARG A 47 15.27 0.90 5.93
C ARG A 47 15.65 -0.18 6.94
N ALA A 48 15.25 -0.05 8.18
CA ALA A 48 15.44 -1.07 9.19
C ALA A 48 14.74 -2.39 8.83
N LEU A 49 13.62 -2.33 8.09
CA LEU A 49 12.89 -3.51 7.61
C LEU A 49 13.71 -4.38 6.63
N LEU A 50 14.75 -3.82 6.00
CA LEU A 50 15.59 -4.52 5.04
C LEU A 50 16.61 -5.45 5.71
N ALA A 51 16.81 -5.32 7.01
CA ALA A 51 17.75 -6.16 7.75
C ALA A 51 17.30 -7.64 7.79
N SER A 52 18.26 -8.54 7.74
CA SER A 52 18.10 -9.97 7.97
C SER A 52 19.44 -10.56 8.41
N SER A 53 19.42 -11.58 9.26
CA SER A 53 20.62 -12.37 9.58
C SER A 53 21.12 -13.19 8.37
N ASP A 54 20.22 -13.53 7.44
CA ASP A 54 20.59 -14.13 6.15
C ASP A 54 20.85 -13.02 5.12
N PRO A 55 22.09 -12.89 4.61
CA PRO A 55 22.42 -11.88 3.60
C PRO A 55 21.65 -12.01 2.28
N LYS A 56 21.18 -13.22 1.92
CA LYS A 56 20.34 -13.43 0.74
C LYS A 56 18.98 -12.81 0.94
N LEU A 57 18.36 -13.03 2.10
CA LEU A 57 17.04 -12.44 2.41
C LEU A 57 17.12 -10.92 2.51
N ALA A 58 18.20 -10.37 3.09
CA ALA A 58 18.43 -8.92 3.11
C ALA A 58 18.53 -8.33 1.69
N ARG A 59 19.27 -8.98 0.79
CA ARG A 59 19.35 -8.57 -0.64
C ARG A 59 18.00 -8.67 -1.33
N ASN A 60 17.23 -9.72 -1.08
CA ASN A 60 15.90 -9.91 -1.66
C ASN A 60 14.94 -8.79 -1.25
N LYS A 61 14.88 -8.47 0.04
CA LYS A 61 14.10 -7.33 0.57
C LYS A 61 14.51 -6.03 -0.08
N LYS A 62 15.83 -5.78 -0.16
CA LYS A 62 16.36 -4.56 -0.79
C LYS A 62 15.97 -4.44 -2.26
N LEU A 63 16.06 -5.52 -3.03
CA LEU A 63 15.70 -5.52 -4.45
C LEU A 63 14.23 -5.13 -4.64
N VAL A 64 13.31 -5.73 -3.91
CA VAL A 64 11.88 -5.43 -3.99
C VAL A 64 11.59 -3.99 -3.52
N PHE A 65 12.24 -3.54 -2.44
CA PHE A 65 12.12 -2.17 -1.95
C PHE A 65 12.61 -1.14 -2.98
N ASP A 66 13.75 -1.41 -3.63
CA ASP A 66 14.31 -0.52 -4.66
C ASP A 66 13.47 -0.54 -5.95
N PHE A 67 12.97 -1.71 -6.37
CA PHE A 67 12.01 -1.81 -7.46
C PHE A 67 10.80 -0.91 -7.21
N TRP A 68 10.24 -0.98 -6.00
CA TRP A 68 9.07 -0.20 -5.65
C TRP A 68 9.34 1.30 -5.74
N ARG A 69 10.41 1.78 -5.07
CA ARG A 69 10.78 3.21 -5.07
C ARG A 69 11.14 3.77 -6.45
N ILE A 70 11.92 3.00 -7.20
CA ILE A 70 12.54 3.46 -8.45
C ILE A 70 11.58 3.28 -9.62
N VAL A 71 11.08 2.07 -9.80
CA VAL A 71 10.28 1.73 -10.98
C VAL A 71 8.82 2.08 -10.74
N TYR A 72 8.22 1.53 -9.68
CA TYR A 72 6.78 1.67 -9.48
C TYR A 72 6.38 3.08 -9.03
N GLU A 73 6.99 3.63 -7.99
CA GLU A 73 6.69 4.98 -7.49
C GLU A 73 7.40 6.07 -8.28
N GLY A 74 8.67 5.86 -8.61
CA GLY A 74 9.51 6.81 -9.33
C GLY A 74 9.19 6.92 -10.81
N GLY A 75 8.46 5.93 -11.37
CA GLY A 75 8.07 5.93 -12.79
C GLY A 75 9.24 5.66 -13.75
N HIS A 76 10.40 5.22 -13.26
CA HIS A 76 11.58 4.92 -14.07
C HIS A 76 11.45 3.55 -14.76
N MET A 77 10.53 3.45 -15.71
CA MET A 77 10.19 2.19 -16.40
C MET A 77 11.37 1.67 -17.25
N GLU A 78 12.25 2.53 -17.73
CA GLU A 78 13.49 2.17 -18.43
C GLU A 78 14.42 1.31 -17.58
N ARG A 79 14.26 1.37 -16.26
CA ARG A 79 15.04 0.60 -15.29
C ARG A 79 14.39 -0.74 -14.90
N ALA A 80 13.19 -1.04 -15.38
CA ALA A 80 12.47 -2.27 -15.00
C ALA A 80 13.29 -3.53 -15.25
N ALA A 81 14.14 -3.54 -16.29
CA ALA A 81 15.01 -4.68 -16.60
C ALA A 81 16.12 -4.95 -15.56
N GLU A 82 16.43 -4.00 -14.69
CA GLU A 82 17.35 -4.21 -13.56
C GLU A 82 16.71 -5.12 -12.50
N PHE A 83 15.39 -5.06 -12.35
CA PHE A 83 14.62 -5.66 -11.26
C PHE A 83 13.76 -6.85 -11.65
N MET A 84 13.32 -6.94 -12.91
CA MET A 84 12.32 -7.92 -13.36
C MET A 84 12.89 -8.82 -14.46
N THR A 85 12.46 -10.08 -14.47
CA THR A 85 12.72 -10.99 -15.60
C THR A 85 11.88 -10.57 -16.81
N PRO A 86 12.29 -10.89 -18.06
CA PRO A 86 11.46 -10.64 -19.25
C PRO A 86 10.09 -11.33 -19.18
N GLU A 87 10.06 -12.57 -18.67
CA GLU A 87 8.90 -13.46 -18.59
C GLU A 87 8.06 -13.23 -17.32
N TYR A 88 8.27 -12.12 -16.60
CA TYR A 88 7.55 -11.79 -15.38
C TYR A 88 6.07 -12.19 -15.41
N ILE A 89 5.63 -12.95 -14.41
CA ILE A 89 4.25 -13.44 -14.29
C ILE A 89 3.49 -12.55 -13.31
N GLN A 90 2.35 -12.03 -13.76
CA GLN A 90 1.46 -11.21 -12.95
C GLN A 90 0.19 -11.99 -12.62
N HIS A 91 -0.13 -12.10 -11.32
CA HIS A 91 -1.35 -12.76 -10.86
C HIS A 91 -2.47 -11.79 -10.48
N ASN A 92 -2.23 -10.47 -10.57
CA ASN A 92 -3.29 -9.47 -10.48
C ASN A 92 -4.21 -9.59 -11.71
N PRO A 93 -5.52 -9.83 -11.53
CA PRO A 93 -6.43 -10.09 -12.65
C PRO A 93 -6.66 -8.88 -13.59
N ASN A 94 -6.08 -7.72 -13.26
CA ASN A 94 -6.24 -6.47 -14.00
C ASN A 94 -4.96 -6.05 -14.76
N VAL A 95 -3.88 -6.84 -14.67
CA VAL A 95 -2.59 -6.52 -15.28
C VAL A 95 -2.04 -7.76 -15.99
N GLU A 96 -1.60 -7.61 -17.23
CA GLU A 96 -1.05 -8.71 -18.01
C GLU A 96 0.37 -9.09 -17.56
N SER A 97 0.73 -10.36 -17.78
CA SER A 97 2.06 -10.90 -17.57
C SER A 97 3.05 -10.37 -18.61
N GLY A 98 4.34 -10.40 -18.24
CA GLY A 98 5.44 -9.90 -19.04
C GLY A 98 5.91 -8.52 -18.56
N ARG A 99 7.25 -8.37 -18.47
CA ARG A 99 7.87 -7.09 -18.09
C ARG A 99 7.45 -5.95 -19.04
N GLU A 100 7.36 -6.22 -20.33
CA GLU A 100 6.94 -5.22 -21.31
C GLU A 100 5.50 -4.78 -21.09
N ALA A 101 4.59 -5.71 -20.81
CA ALA A 101 3.20 -5.40 -20.48
C ALA A 101 3.10 -4.55 -19.22
N PHE A 102 3.88 -4.88 -18.18
CA PHE A 102 3.98 -4.08 -16.97
C PHE A 102 4.43 -2.65 -17.27
N VAL A 103 5.54 -2.48 -18.01
CA VAL A 103 6.09 -1.16 -18.40
C VAL A 103 5.06 -0.33 -19.17
N ASN A 104 4.37 -0.94 -20.15
CA ASN A 104 3.38 -0.26 -20.98
C ASN A 104 2.11 0.12 -20.20
N THR A 105 1.68 -0.70 -19.25
CA THR A 105 0.46 -0.46 -18.47
C THR A 105 0.71 0.53 -17.34
N ILE A 106 1.71 0.27 -16.51
CA ILE A 106 2.00 1.09 -15.32
C ILE A 106 2.69 2.40 -15.73
N GLY A 107 3.57 2.37 -16.72
CA GLY A 107 4.31 3.55 -17.17
C GLY A 107 3.42 4.67 -17.70
N LYS A 108 2.32 4.34 -18.37
CA LYS A 108 1.35 5.35 -18.84
C LYS A 108 0.74 6.19 -17.70
N ALA A 109 0.57 5.57 -16.53
CA ALA A 109 -0.02 6.22 -15.36
C ALA A 109 1.03 6.86 -14.44
N ARG A 110 2.33 6.64 -14.69
CA ARG A 110 3.41 7.02 -13.76
C ARG A 110 4.59 7.64 -14.53
N PRO A 111 4.53 8.95 -14.84
CA PRO A 111 5.66 9.63 -15.44
C PRO A 111 6.87 9.64 -14.48
N PRO A 112 8.11 9.62 -15.00
CA PRO A 112 9.32 9.69 -14.20
C PRO A 112 9.36 10.90 -13.28
N ARG A 113 9.80 10.68 -12.04
CA ARG A 113 9.97 11.70 -11.02
C ARG A 113 11.17 11.38 -10.12
N GLU A 114 11.58 12.32 -9.31
CA GLU A 114 12.65 12.12 -8.34
C GLU A 114 12.41 10.88 -7.47
N VAL A 115 13.43 10.03 -7.38
CA VAL A 115 13.41 8.82 -6.56
C VAL A 115 13.59 9.20 -5.10
N ALA A 116 12.55 9.01 -4.29
CA ALA A 116 12.62 9.26 -2.86
C ALA A 116 13.58 8.28 -2.16
N ALA A 117 14.19 8.69 -1.06
CA ALA A 117 15.11 7.86 -0.28
C ALA A 117 14.43 6.64 0.38
N VAL A 118 13.13 6.73 0.65
CA VAL A 118 12.24 5.68 1.16
C VAL A 118 10.97 5.65 0.33
N SER A 119 10.15 4.59 0.47
CA SER A 119 8.85 4.54 -0.18
C SER A 119 7.95 5.67 0.34
N ARG A 120 7.21 6.29 -0.56
CA ARG A 120 6.16 7.27 -0.22
C ARG A 120 4.92 6.61 0.36
N PHE A 121 4.74 5.31 0.10
CA PHE A 121 3.67 4.53 0.70
C PHE A 121 4.08 4.04 2.09
N PRO A 122 3.18 4.14 3.08
CA PRO A 122 3.45 3.68 4.42
C PRO A 122 3.60 2.16 4.45
N ILE A 123 4.77 1.67 4.83
CA ILE A 123 5.09 0.23 4.96
C ILE A 123 4.84 -0.19 6.40
N ILE A 124 4.09 -1.29 6.58
CA ILE A 124 3.92 -1.95 7.87
C ILE A 124 5.12 -2.85 8.13
N ASP A 125 5.44 -3.74 7.17
CA ASP A 125 6.59 -4.64 7.27
C ASP A 125 7.04 -5.16 5.90
N ILE A 126 8.28 -5.68 5.83
CA ILE A 126 8.83 -6.42 4.68
C ILE A 126 9.37 -7.74 5.20
N ILE A 127 8.77 -8.84 4.77
CA ILE A 127 9.14 -10.20 5.16
C ILE A 127 9.75 -10.92 3.96
N ALA A 128 10.81 -11.69 4.19
CA ALA A 128 11.42 -12.52 3.16
C ALA A 128 11.69 -13.92 3.71
N GLU A 129 11.35 -14.93 2.90
CA GLU A 129 11.62 -16.33 3.17
C GLU A 129 11.95 -17.05 1.85
N ARG A 130 13.07 -17.72 1.78
CA ARG A 130 13.56 -18.41 0.56
C ARG A 130 13.71 -17.45 -0.63
N ASP A 131 12.82 -17.55 -1.61
CA ASP A 131 12.74 -16.73 -2.83
C ASP A 131 11.52 -15.78 -2.83
N ILE A 132 10.77 -15.76 -1.75
CA ILE A 132 9.57 -14.92 -1.60
C ILE A 132 9.89 -13.68 -0.77
N VAL A 133 9.37 -12.55 -1.21
CA VAL A 133 9.34 -11.29 -0.44
C VAL A 133 7.90 -10.79 -0.39
N MET A 134 7.40 -10.50 0.79
CA MET A 134 6.09 -9.88 0.99
C MET A 134 6.28 -8.48 1.57
N VAL A 135 5.56 -7.53 1.00
CA VAL A 135 5.47 -6.16 1.53
C VAL A 135 4.04 -5.92 2.00
N MET A 136 3.90 -5.49 3.24
CA MET A 136 2.63 -5.10 3.84
C MET A 136 2.52 -3.59 3.90
N TRP A 137 1.45 -3.05 3.35
CA TRP A 137 1.20 -1.62 3.24
C TRP A 137 0.00 -1.18 4.07
N ALA A 138 0.09 -0.02 4.68
CA ALA A 138 -1.09 0.70 5.12
C ALA A 138 -1.58 1.58 3.96
N ARG A 139 -2.79 1.32 3.46
CA ARG A 139 -3.40 2.07 2.37
C ARG A 139 -4.58 2.86 2.87
N LYS A 140 -4.65 4.11 2.48
CA LYS A 140 -5.88 4.90 2.58
C LYS A 140 -6.73 4.63 1.36
N VAL A 141 -7.98 4.26 1.59
CA VAL A 141 -8.94 3.93 0.55
C VAL A 141 -10.18 4.79 0.75
N ARG A 142 -10.67 5.33 -0.35
CA ARG A 142 -11.95 6.05 -0.36
C ARG A 142 -13.07 5.03 -0.46
N ASP A 143 -14.10 5.15 0.39
CA ASP A 143 -15.26 4.27 0.32
C ASP A 143 -16.02 4.46 -1.01
N ARG A 144 -16.56 3.37 -1.56
CA ARG A 144 -17.24 3.40 -2.86
C ARG A 144 -18.66 3.94 -2.77
N GLU A 145 -19.33 3.66 -1.65
CA GLU A 145 -20.71 4.08 -1.41
C GLU A 145 -20.75 5.46 -0.75
N HIS A 146 -19.68 5.79 -0.01
CA HIS A 146 -19.49 7.04 0.72
C HIS A 146 -18.15 7.70 0.34
N PRO A 147 -18.03 8.33 -0.84
CA PRO A 147 -16.76 8.86 -1.36
C PRO A 147 -16.10 9.94 -0.49
N GLU A 148 -16.85 10.58 0.40
CA GLU A 148 -16.34 11.53 1.39
C GLU A 148 -15.59 10.84 2.55
N GLN A 149 -15.74 9.52 2.71
CA GLN A 149 -15.13 8.74 3.78
C GLN A 149 -13.87 8.05 3.29
N ILE A 150 -12.79 8.19 4.06
CA ILE A 150 -11.51 7.54 3.83
C ILE A 150 -11.22 6.65 5.03
N TYR A 151 -10.83 5.42 4.79
CA TYR A 151 -10.41 4.48 5.82
C TYR A 151 -9.06 3.84 5.49
N GLU A 152 -8.41 3.29 6.50
CA GLU A 152 -7.17 2.55 6.32
C GLU A 152 -7.45 1.06 6.19
N MET A 153 -6.71 0.42 5.27
CA MET A 153 -6.71 -1.03 5.10
C MET A 153 -5.29 -1.54 4.86
N THR A 154 -5.06 -2.80 5.19
CA THR A 154 -3.81 -3.48 4.84
C THR A 154 -3.89 -3.97 3.39
N TRP A 155 -2.79 -3.79 2.67
CA TRP A 155 -2.57 -4.34 1.34
C TRP A 155 -1.32 -5.20 1.33
N PHE A 156 -1.31 -6.26 0.55
CA PHE A 156 -0.20 -7.18 0.43
C PHE A 156 0.26 -7.26 -1.02
N ASP A 157 1.57 -7.08 -1.23
CA ASP A 157 2.24 -7.40 -2.47
C ASP A 157 3.27 -8.50 -2.17
N VAL A 158 3.20 -9.60 -2.91
CA VAL A 158 4.08 -10.75 -2.77
C VAL A 158 4.86 -10.94 -4.06
N PHE A 159 6.17 -11.11 -3.93
CA PHE A 159 7.09 -11.26 -5.06
C PHE A 159 7.86 -12.57 -4.94
N ARG A 160 7.97 -13.30 -6.04
CA ARG A 160 8.94 -14.39 -6.18
C ARG A 160 10.15 -13.91 -6.97
N LEU A 161 11.32 -14.24 -6.49
CA LEU A 161 12.57 -13.93 -7.17
C LEU A 161 13.10 -15.16 -7.89
N ASP A 162 13.59 -14.98 -9.13
CA ASP A 162 14.25 -16.03 -9.90
C ASP A 162 15.57 -16.41 -9.24
N ALA A 163 15.80 -17.70 -9.07
CA ALA A 163 16.96 -18.23 -8.35
C ALA A 163 18.31 -17.93 -9.04
N LYS A 164 18.32 -17.74 -10.37
CA LYS A 164 19.55 -17.51 -11.14
C LYS A 164 19.90 -16.03 -11.21
N SER A 165 18.93 -15.20 -11.59
CA SER A 165 19.13 -13.76 -11.79
C SER A 165 18.93 -12.94 -10.53
N GLY A 166 18.22 -13.47 -9.53
CA GLY A 166 17.79 -12.74 -8.33
C GLY A 166 16.73 -11.68 -8.61
N LYS A 167 16.15 -11.64 -9.82
CA LYS A 167 15.15 -10.65 -10.22
C LYS A 167 13.74 -11.12 -9.93
N ILE A 168 12.78 -10.18 -9.87
CA ILE A 168 11.36 -10.46 -9.70
C ILE A 168 10.86 -11.25 -10.92
N ALA A 169 10.36 -12.45 -10.68
CA ALA A 169 9.81 -13.36 -11.68
C ALA A 169 8.28 -13.47 -11.61
N GLU A 170 7.69 -13.32 -10.41
CA GLU A 170 6.25 -13.39 -10.21
C GLU A 170 5.79 -12.37 -9.17
N HIS A 171 4.52 -11.98 -9.28
CA HIS A 171 3.87 -11.07 -8.35
C HIS A 171 2.41 -11.43 -8.11
N TRP A 172 2.00 -11.39 -6.85
CA TRP A 172 0.62 -11.48 -6.37
C TRP A 172 0.31 -10.25 -5.53
N ASP A 173 -0.94 -9.84 -5.53
CA ASP A 173 -1.44 -8.79 -4.64
C ASP A 173 -2.88 -9.06 -4.18
N SER A 174 -3.40 -8.19 -3.34
CA SER A 174 -4.76 -8.29 -2.82
C SER A 174 -5.83 -7.73 -3.77
N SER A 175 -5.52 -7.53 -5.06
CA SER A 175 -6.44 -6.91 -6.02
C SER A 175 -7.58 -7.84 -6.39
N GLU A 176 -8.79 -7.32 -6.32
CA GLU A 176 -9.96 -7.94 -6.92
C GLU A 176 -10.04 -7.58 -8.42
N ARG A 177 -10.75 -8.41 -9.18
CA ARG A 177 -11.05 -8.11 -10.59
C ARG A 177 -11.93 -6.86 -10.69
N TRP A 178 -11.51 -5.91 -11.51
CA TRP A 178 -12.32 -4.73 -11.79
C TRP A 178 -13.51 -5.09 -12.69
N GLY A 179 -14.65 -4.46 -12.44
CA GLY A 179 -15.82 -4.58 -13.30
C GLY A 179 -15.63 -3.88 -14.64
N SER A 180 -16.65 -3.94 -15.50
CA SER A 180 -16.66 -3.28 -16.82
C SER A 180 -16.47 -1.77 -16.77
N ALA A 181 -16.72 -1.14 -15.63
CA ALA A 181 -16.47 0.28 -15.39
C ALA A 181 -14.97 0.61 -15.15
N GLY A 182 -14.07 -0.40 -15.22
CA GLY A 182 -12.66 -0.22 -14.99
C GLY A 182 -12.27 -0.16 -13.49
N ARG A 183 -11.14 0.49 -13.22
CA ARG A 183 -10.62 0.63 -11.85
C ARG A 183 -11.61 1.38 -10.96
N PRO A 184 -11.99 0.84 -9.79
CA PRO A 184 -12.90 1.54 -8.89
C PRO A 184 -12.34 2.90 -8.48
N PRO A 185 -13.18 3.95 -8.41
CA PRO A 185 -12.81 5.19 -7.74
C PRO A 185 -12.34 4.88 -6.32
N GLY A 186 -11.25 5.47 -5.88
CA GLY A 186 -10.71 5.24 -4.54
C GLY A 186 -9.67 4.11 -4.41
N ALA A 187 -9.38 3.35 -5.47
CA ALA A 187 -8.21 2.49 -5.53
C ALA A 187 -6.92 3.30 -5.75
N GLU A 188 -6.96 4.61 -5.55
CA GLU A 188 -5.81 5.48 -5.66
C GLU A 188 -4.95 5.36 -4.40
N PHE A 189 -3.63 5.23 -4.61
CA PHE A 189 -2.69 5.40 -3.53
C PHE A 189 -2.65 6.89 -3.18
N PHE A 190 -3.12 7.22 -1.98
CA PHE A 190 -2.86 8.54 -1.42
C PHE A 190 -1.49 8.46 -0.73
N PRO A 191 -0.48 9.24 -1.18
CA PRO A 191 0.75 9.39 -0.43
C PRO A 191 0.51 10.09 0.88
#